data_3fb95702513749c5fc646b74ae723721
#
_entry.id   3fb95702513749c5fc646b74ae723721
#
_cell.length_a   1.000
_cell.length_b   1.000
_cell.length_c   1.000
_cell.angle_alpha   90.00
_cell.angle_beta   90.00
_cell.angle_gamma   90.00
#
_symmetry.space_group_name_H-M   'P 1'
#
loop_
_entity.id
_entity.type
_entity.pdbx_description
1 polymer ?
#
loop_
_entity_poly.entity_id
_entity_poly.type
_entity_poly.pdbx_seq_one_letter_code
_entity_poly.pdbx_strand_id
1 'polypeptide(L)'
;MSTQAIESLSEDTVRRIADDRDEPEWLLEARLEALEALETAELPDVIQTPGRRWTDLEALDFEALVDPLNQADETQRGGGGDEVVVAPFTEAFDESGDVLEAHFGTVLDPAENYLTALSVALFTTGTFVYVPEGVDVEDVTVRAEMNSRSLFSQTLVVAEESSSVTILESITSGDGDVNGDRYFSNLVEIVGGENADVQFGSLQNLDDETYTYSLKRGVTDTYATIDWIESNFGSKLTRSDVETELNGDGSESQIVGTFFGS
;
A
#
# COMPACT_ATOMS: atom_id res chain seq x y z
N MET A 1 2.38 3.50 26.48
CA MET A 1 2.28 2.03 26.34
C MET A 1 3.54 1.57 25.67
N SER A 2 4.14 0.46 26.05
CA SER A 2 5.39 -0.02 25.46
C SER A 2 5.08 -0.52 24.06
N THR A 3 5.59 0.14 23.03
CA THR A 3 5.62 -0.37 21.66
C THR A 3 6.34 -1.71 21.70
N GLN A 4 5.75 -2.76 21.15
CA GLN A 4 6.39 -4.06 21.09
C GLN A 4 7.61 -3.93 20.18
N ALA A 5 8.79 -4.15 20.73
CA ALA A 5 10.00 -4.19 19.93
C ALA A 5 10.01 -5.52 19.17
N ILE A 6 10.01 -5.46 17.85
CA ILE A 6 10.19 -6.63 16.98
C ILE A 6 11.70 -6.87 16.90
N GLU A 7 12.19 -7.95 17.53
CA GLU A 7 13.63 -8.26 17.55
C GLU A 7 14.24 -8.48 16.16
N SER A 8 13.41 -8.97 15.22
CA SER A 8 13.80 -9.14 13.82
C SER A 8 13.84 -7.83 13.02
N LEU A 9 13.31 -6.74 13.58
CA LEU A 9 13.25 -5.42 12.95
C LEU A 9 14.44 -4.57 13.40
N SER A 10 15.39 -4.41 12.51
CA SER A 10 16.62 -3.66 12.77
C SER A 10 17.07 -2.91 11.51
N GLU A 11 17.96 -1.95 11.69
CA GLU A 11 18.60 -1.26 10.57
C GLU A 11 19.29 -2.25 9.61
N ASP A 12 19.92 -3.30 10.14
CA ASP A 12 20.54 -4.35 9.32
C ASP A 12 19.52 -5.11 8.48
N THR A 13 18.32 -5.36 9.02
CA THR A 13 17.22 -5.99 8.29
C THR A 13 16.74 -5.12 7.13
N VAL A 14 16.53 -3.82 7.41
CA VAL A 14 16.08 -2.85 6.39
C VAL A 14 17.12 -2.70 5.29
N ARG A 15 18.42 -2.55 5.65
CA ARG A 15 19.51 -2.48 4.67
C ARG A 15 19.59 -3.74 3.80
N ARG A 16 19.39 -4.91 4.40
CA ARG A 16 19.39 -6.16 3.65
C ARG A 16 18.22 -6.23 2.65
N ILE A 17 17.03 -5.75 3.02
CA ILE A 17 15.89 -5.66 2.10
C ILE A 17 16.23 -4.77 0.90
N ALA A 18 16.86 -3.62 1.15
CA ALA A 18 17.28 -2.69 0.11
C ALA A 18 18.38 -3.27 -0.79
N ASP A 19 19.42 -3.90 -0.18
CA ASP A 19 20.52 -4.53 -0.92
C ASP A 19 20.04 -5.69 -1.80
N ASP A 20 19.12 -6.54 -1.31
CA ASP A 20 18.59 -7.69 -2.05
C ASP A 20 17.73 -7.25 -3.27
N ARG A 21 17.38 -5.96 -3.36
CA ARG A 21 16.53 -5.38 -4.43
C ARG A 21 17.24 -4.31 -5.27
N ASP A 22 18.52 -4.10 -5.04
CA ASP A 22 19.28 -3.03 -5.69
C ASP A 22 18.59 -1.65 -5.60
N GLU A 23 18.00 -1.34 -4.41
CA GLU A 23 17.24 -0.11 -4.21
C GLU A 23 18.15 1.14 -4.23
N PRO A 24 17.65 2.27 -4.79
CA PRO A 24 18.39 3.53 -4.76
C PRO A 24 18.49 4.09 -3.33
N GLU A 25 19.50 4.95 -3.11
CA GLU A 25 19.83 5.51 -1.79
C GLU A 25 18.64 6.26 -1.16
N TRP A 26 17.88 7.01 -1.95
CA TRP A 26 16.71 7.75 -1.45
C TRP A 26 15.63 6.84 -0.86
N LEU A 27 15.42 5.64 -1.44
CA LEU A 27 14.43 4.69 -0.92
C LEU A 27 14.92 4.02 0.36
N LEU A 28 16.22 3.69 0.44
CA LEU A 28 16.82 3.22 1.68
C LEU A 28 16.71 4.28 2.79
N GLU A 29 16.94 5.56 2.47
CA GLU A 29 16.77 6.65 3.44
C GLU A 29 15.32 6.73 3.94
N ALA A 30 14.32 6.67 3.04
CA ALA A 30 12.89 6.65 3.40
C ALA A 30 12.53 5.47 4.32
N ARG A 31 13.09 4.28 4.06
CA ARG A 31 12.91 3.12 4.94
C ARG A 31 13.51 3.30 6.33
N LEU A 32 14.70 3.90 6.41
CA LEU A 32 15.38 4.14 7.68
C LEU A 32 14.66 5.22 8.50
N GLU A 33 14.13 6.26 7.85
CA GLU A 33 13.29 7.27 8.50
C GLU A 33 12.00 6.62 9.05
N ALA A 34 11.37 5.74 8.27
CA ALA A 34 10.20 4.98 8.73
C ALA A 34 10.54 4.05 9.90
N LEU A 35 11.71 3.41 9.89
CA LEU A 35 12.20 2.59 11.00
C LEU A 35 12.40 3.43 12.28
N GLU A 36 12.97 4.63 12.17
CA GLU A 36 13.14 5.54 13.30
C GLU A 36 11.77 6.01 13.84
N ALA A 37 10.81 6.28 12.95
CA ALA A 37 9.47 6.69 13.34
C ALA A 37 8.75 5.64 14.20
N LEU A 38 9.05 4.35 14.05
CA LEU A 38 8.47 3.27 14.88
C LEU A 38 8.76 3.42 16.37
N GLU A 39 9.85 4.10 16.76
CA GLU A 39 10.19 4.29 18.17
C GLU A 39 9.17 5.16 18.91
N THR A 40 8.49 6.04 18.20
CA THR A 40 7.58 7.05 18.78
C THR A 40 6.15 6.99 18.23
N ALA A 41 5.95 6.31 17.10
CA ALA A 41 4.64 6.20 16.49
C ALA A 41 3.67 5.36 17.35
N GLU A 42 2.43 5.80 17.40
CA GLU A 42 1.35 5.06 18.07
C GLU A 42 0.58 4.21 17.06
N LEU A 43 -0.08 3.16 17.55
CA LEU A 43 -1.02 2.40 16.73
C LEU A 43 -2.17 3.32 16.29
N PRO A 44 -2.74 3.09 15.09
CA PRO A 44 -3.90 3.86 14.65
C PRO A 44 -5.03 3.81 15.68
N ASP A 45 -5.75 4.93 15.82
CA ASP A 45 -6.86 5.05 16.75
C ASP A 45 -7.89 3.93 16.55
N VAL A 46 -8.35 3.35 17.67
CA VAL A 46 -9.41 2.35 17.65
C VAL A 46 -10.74 2.99 17.30
N ILE A 47 -11.39 2.52 16.24
CA ILE A 47 -12.78 2.94 15.94
C ILE A 47 -13.70 2.43 17.04
N GLN A 48 -14.20 3.35 17.87
CA GLN A 48 -15.09 3.02 18.99
C GLN A 48 -16.54 3.36 18.66
N THR A 49 -17.40 2.34 18.72
CA THR A 49 -18.84 2.57 18.82
C THR A 49 -19.29 2.21 20.24
N PRO A 50 -20.39 2.80 20.78
CA PRO A 50 -20.86 2.45 22.11
C PRO A 50 -21.04 0.94 22.30
N GLY A 51 -20.22 0.36 23.20
CA GLY A 51 -20.25 -1.05 23.56
C GLY A 51 -19.46 -2.02 22.69
N ARG A 52 -18.73 -1.56 21.67
CA ARG A 52 -17.84 -2.41 20.84
C ARG A 52 -16.57 -1.69 20.45
N ARG A 53 -15.44 -2.40 20.49
CA ARG A 53 -14.18 -2.07 19.83
C ARG A 53 -14.13 -2.88 18.52
N TRP A 54 -14.19 -2.22 17.38
CA TRP A 54 -14.26 -2.93 16.10
C TRP A 54 -12.88 -3.35 15.56
N THR A 55 -11.83 -2.60 15.90
CA THR A 55 -10.46 -2.88 15.45
C THR A 55 -9.51 -2.69 16.64
N ASP A 56 -9.41 -3.70 17.49
CA ASP A 56 -8.46 -3.69 18.60
C ASP A 56 -7.14 -4.28 18.11
N LEU A 57 -6.20 -3.41 17.76
CA LEU A 57 -4.87 -3.77 17.29
C LEU A 57 -3.86 -3.94 18.45
N GLU A 58 -4.22 -3.52 19.67
CA GLU A 58 -3.33 -3.61 20.85
C GLU A 58 -3.01 -5.06 21.26
N ALA A 59 -3.87 -6.00 20.85
CA ALA A 59 -3.70 -7.42 21.14
C ALA A 59 -2.86 -8.18 20.12
N LEU A 60 -2.42 -7.51 19.03
CA LEU A 60 -1.59 -8.14 17.99
C LEU A 60 -0.16 -8.36 18.50
N ASP A 61 0.34 -9.56 18.31
CA ASP A 61 1.75 -9.90 18.54
C ASP A 61 2.52 -9.75 17.21
N PHE A 62 3.00 -8.54 16.94
CA PHE A 62 3.74 -8.25 15.71
C PHE A 62 5.04 -9.05 15.60
N GLU A 63 5.70 -9.41 16.72
CA GLU A 63 6.89 -10.28 16.70
C GLU A 63 6.57 -11.67 16.12
N ALA A 64 5.39 -12.20 16.41
CA ALA A 64 4.95 -13.48 15.87
C ALA A 64 4.42 -13.39 14.42
N LEU A 65 3.87 -12.23 14.04
CA LEU A 65 3.21 -12.01 12.75
C LEU A 65 4.17 -11.60 11.63
N VAL A 66 5.20 -10.81 11.94
CA VAL A 66 6.09 -10.20 10.94
C VAL A 66 7.31 -11.06 10.71
N ASP A 67 7.55 -11.41 9.44
CA ASP A 67 8.75 -12.11 8.97
C ASP A 67 9.36 -11.33 7.79
N PRO A 68 10.18 -10.31 8.08
CA PRO A 68 10.56 -9.31 7.09
C PRO A 68 11.46 -9.83 5.98
N LEU A 69 12.19 -10.94 6.21
CA LEU A 69 13.15 -11.47 5.24
C LEU A 69 12.62 -12.64 4.40
N ASN A 70 11.43 -13.17 4.72
CA ASN A 70 10.85 -14.30 4.02
C ASN A 70 9.52 -13.91 3.33
N GLN A 71 9.49 -12.74 2.73
CA GLN A 71 8.38 -12.28 1.90
C GLN A 71 8.65 -12.65 0.44
N ALA A 72 7.68 -13.27 -0.22
CA ALA A 72 7.75 -13.57 -1.62
C ALA A 72 6.95 -12.52 -2.42
N ASP A 73 7.57 -11.91 -3.43
CA ASP A 73 6.85 -11.07 -4.38
C ASP A 73 6.30 -11.95 -5.51
N GLU A 74 5.03 -12.32 -5.41
CA GLU A 74 4.29 -13.04 -6.44
C GLU A 74 3.23 -12.14 -7.10
N THR A 75 3.45 -10.82 -7.07
CA THR A 75 2.55 -9.86 -7.67
C THR A 75 2.65 -9.87 -9.17
N GLN A 76 1.52 -10.14 -9.83
CA GLN A 76 1.37 -10.05 -11.28
C GLN A 76 0.82 -8.68 -11.65
N ARG A 77 1.46 -8.05 -12.63
CA ARG A 77 1.10 -6.73 -13.15
C ARG A 77 0.79 -6.84 -14.63
N GLY A 78 -0.18 -6.07 -15.11
CA GLY A 78 -0.55 -6.13 -16.52
C GLY A 78 -1.47 -5.00 -16.95
N GLY A 79 -1.65 -4.88 -18.27
CA GLY A 79 -2.40 -3.80 -18.89
C GLY A 79 -1.53 -2.58 -19.21
N GLY A 80 -2.16 -1.45 -19.49
CA GLY A 80 -1.48 -0.18 -19.71
C GLY A 80 -1.01 0.09 -21.15
N GLY A 81 -0.80 -0.94 -21.96
CA GLY A 81 -0.26 -0.76 -23.32
C GLY A 81 1.19 -0.26 -23.33
N ASP A 82 1.61 0.34 -24.45
CA ASP A 82 3.02 0.75 -24.67
C ASP A 82 3.36 2.14 -24.10
N GLU A 83 2.36 2.93 -23.72
CA GLU A 83 2.55 4.33 -23.29
C GLU A 83 2.50 4.48 -21.76
N VAL A 84 1.99 3.48 -21.04
CA VAL A 84 1.81 3.49 -19.58
C VAL A 84 2.81 2.56 -18.92
N VAL A 85 3.47 3.03 -17.85
CA VAL A 85 4.34 2.18 -17.06
C VAL A 85 3.49 1.44 -16.01
N VAL A 86 3.54 0.11 -16.02
CA VAL A 86 2.97 -0.75 -14.98
C VAL A 86 4.04 -1.77 -14.58
N ALA A 87 4.84 -1.44 -13.60
CA ALA A 87 6.07 -2.16 -13.29
C ALA A 87 6.28 -2.37 -11.79
N PRO A 88 7.07 -3.36 -11.37
CA PRO A 88 7.61 -3.38 -10.02
C PRO A 88 8.55 -2.18 -9.82
N PHE A 89 8.69 -1.70 -8.58
CA PHE A 89 9.61 -0.59 -8.29
C PHE A 89 11.03 -0.88 -8.78
N THR A 90 11.48 -2.13 -8.64
CA THR A 90 12.81 -2.58 -9.07
C THR A 90 13.09 -2.39 -10.57
N GLU A 91 12.07 -2.46 -11.40
CA GLU A 91 12.18 -2.16 -12.84
C GLU A 91 11.99 -0.65 -13.11
N ALA A 92 11.10 0.00 -12.33
CA ALA A 92 10.82 1.43 -12.49
C ALA A 92 12.00 2.33 -12.10
N PHE A 93 12.93 1.88 -11.24
CA PHE A 93 14.12 2.64 -10.87
C PHE A 93 14.97 3.06 -12.07
N ASP A 94 15.08 2.20 -13.08
CA ASP A 94 15.91 2.45 -14.26
C ASP A 94 15.24 3.37 -15.29
N GLU A 95 13.92 3.26 -15.45
CA GLU A 95 13.19 3.93 -16.56
C GLU A 95 12.41 5.17 -16.09
N SER A 96 11.96 5.19 -14.84
CA SER A 96 11.07 6.21 -14.27
C SER A 96 11.47 6.62 -12.86
N GLY A 97 12.73 6.40 -12.48
CA GLY A 97 13.22 6.61 -11.12
C GLY A 97 13.01 8.03 -10.61
N ASP A 98 13.21 9.05 -11.48
CA ASP A 98 13.03 10.45 -11.10
C ASP A 98 11.56 10.76 -10.72
N VAL A 99 10.58 10.17 -11.43
CA VAL A 99 9.16 10.35 -11.13
C VAL A 99 8.78 9.59 -9.86
N LEU A 100 9.27 8.35 -9.74
CA LEU A 100 9.05 7.54 -8.55
C LEU A 100 9.59 8.23 -7.29
N GLU A 101 10.83 8.73 -7.32
CA GLU A 101 11.44 9.48 -6.22
C GLU A 101 10.67 10.76 -5.88
N ALA A 102 10.24 11.51 -6.89
CA ALA A 102 9.53 12.78 -6.70
C ALA A 102 8.17 12.62 -6.01
N HIS A 103 7.52 11.46 -6.14
CA HIS A 103 6.16 11.24 -5.65
C HIS A 103 6.05 10.24 -4.50
N PHE A 104 7.03 9.35 -4.29
CA PHE A 104 7.00 8.38 -3.20
C PHE A 104 6.95 9.06 -1.83
N GLY A 105 6.00 8.65 -0.99
CA GLY A 105 5.83 9.18 0.37
C GLY A 105 5.34 10.63 0.43
N THR A 106 4.91 11.22 -0.69
CA THR A 106 4.36 12.60 -0.69
C THR A 106 2.91 12.66 -0.27
N VAL A 107 2.21 11.54 -0.34
CA VAL A 107 0.79 11.41 -0.01
C VAL A 107 0.59 10.70 1.34
N LEU A 108 1.41 9.70 1.63
CA LEU A 108 1.39 8.96 2.90
C LEU A 108 2.61 9.32 3.74
N ASP A 109 2.39 9.98 4.88
CA ASP A 109 3.46 10.23 5.85
C ASP A 109 3.83 8.93 6.59
N PRO A 110 5.06 8.40 6.45
CA PRO A 110 5.49 7.21 7.18
C PRO A 110 5.37 7.35 8.70
N ALA A 111 5.49 8.56 9.23
CA ALA A 111 5.39 8.84 10.67
C ALA A 111 3.94 8.96 11.18
N GLU A 112 2.93 8.86 10.31
CA GLU A 112 1.53 9.05 10.66
C GLU A 112 1.07 8.08 11.77
N ASN A 113 1.45 6.82 11.66
CA ASN A 113 1.16 5.81 12.67
C ASN A 113 2.12 4.61 12.58
N TYR A 114 2.13 3.77 13.62
CA TYR A 114 3.00 2.62 13.72
C TYR A 114 2.89 1.64 12.53
N LEU A 115 1.68 1.37 12.04
CA LEU A 115 1.47 0.40 10.95
C LEU A 115 1.92 0.93 9.59
N THR A 116 1.76 2.24 9.36
CA THR A 116 2.28 2.90 8.15
C THR A 116 3.81 2.90 8.17
N ALA A 117 4.42 3.28 9.30
CA ALA A 117 5.87 3.23 9.46
C ALA A 117 6.43 1.81 9.24
N LEU A 118 5.81 0.80 9.86
CA LEU A 118 6.19 -0.59 9.69
C LEU A 118 6.11 -1.04 8.23
N SER A 119 5.07 -0.60 7.53
CA SER A 119 4.86 -0.95 6.12
C SER A 119 5.91 -0.34 5.22
N VAL A 120 6.23 0.95 5.37
CA VAL A 120 7.26 1.64 4.59
C VAL A 120 8.65 1.07 4.88
N ALA A 121 8.95 0.73 6.13
CA ALA A 121 10.24 0.11 6.48
C ALA A 121 10.43 -1.27 5.86
N LEU A 122 9.35 -2.06 5.68
CA LEU A 122 9.43 -3.49 5.38
C LEU A 122 8.82 -3.93 4.04
N PHE A 123 8.22 -3.05 3.25
CA PHE A 123 7.61 -3.50 2.00
C PHE A 123 8.64 -4.17 1.07
N THR A 124 8.21 -5.23 0.41
CA THR A 124 9.02 -6.00 -0.54
C THR A 124 8.37 -6.09 -1.90
N THR A 125 7.08 -5.77 -1.94
CA THR A 125 6.27 -5.75 -3.16
C THR A 125 5.91 -4.30 -3.46
N GLY A 126 6.59 -3.68 -4.42
CA GLY A 126 6.31 -2.33 -4.91
C GLY A 126 5.71 -2.37 -6.32
N THR A 127 4.64 -1.61 -6.55
CA THR A 127 4.03 -1.43 -7.87
C THR A 127 4.02 0.05 -8.23
N PHE A 128 4.56 0.39 -9.38
CA PHE A 128 4.51 1.72 -9.95
C PHE A 128 3.60 1.74 -11.16
N VAL A 129 2.66 2.67 -11.18
CA VAL A 129 1.80 2.97 -12.32
C VAL A 129 1.99 4.43 -12.69
N TYR A 130 2.49 4.68 -13.90
CA TYR A 130 2.67 6.03 -14.41
C TYR A 130 1.91 6.20 -15.72
N VAL A 131 1.01 7.17 -15.73
CA VAL A 131 0.16 7.50 -16.89
C VAL A 131 0.53 8.89 -17.37
N PRO A 132 1.17 9.01 -18.56
CA PRO A 132 1.57 10.29 -19.11
C PRO A 132 0.40 11.21 -19.43
N GLU A 133 0.70 12.50 -19.60
CA GLU A 133 -0.26 13.54 -20.00
C GLU A 133 -1.09 13.13 -21.22
N GLY A 134 -2.42 13.24 -21.08
CA GLY A 134 -3.40 12.99 -22.14
C GLY A 134 -3.56 11.54 -22.55
N VAL A 135 -3.01 10.57 -21.81
CA VAL A 135 -3.14 9.14 -22.09
C VAL A 135 -4.33 8.56 -21.35
N ASP A 136 -5.17 7.78 -22.07
CA ASP A 136 -6.31 7.05 -21.52
C ASP A 136 -6.05 5.54 -21.52
N VAL A 137 -6.23 4.89 -20.36
CA VAL A 137 -6.07 3.45 -20.20
C VAL A 137 -7.11 2.85 -19.23
N GLU A 138 -7.74 1.73 -19.61
CA GLU A 138 -8.84 1.14 -18.83
C GLU A 138 -8.53 -0.25 -18.23
N ASP A 139 -7.35 -0.82 -18.48
CA ASP A 139 -7.11 -2.25 -18.23
C ASP A 139 -5.89 -2.56 -17.35
N VAL A 140 -5.48 -1.63 -16.49
CA VAL A 140 -4.37 -1.88 -15.56
C VAL A 140 -4.81 -2.85 -14.48
N THR A 141 -4.02 -3.91 -14.28
CA THR A 141 -4.28 -4.92 -13.26
C THR A 141 -3.08 -5.18 -12.37
N VAL A 142 -3.33 -5.26 -11.06
CA VAL A 142 -2.36 -5.65 -10.04
C VAL A 142 -2.95 -6.83 -9.25
N ARG A 143 -2.27 -7.98 -9.26
CA ARG A 143 -2.73 -9.18 -8.56
C ARG A 143 -1.65 -9.65 -7.60
N ALA A 144 -1.90 -9.47 -6.31
CA ALA A 144 -1.03 -9.94 -5.24
C ALA A 144 -1.57 -11.24 -4.65
N GLU A 145 -0.69 -12.23 -4.50
CA GLU A 145 -0.99 -13.49 -3.86
C GLU A 145 -0.09 -13.68 -2.65
N MET A 146 -0.71 -13.77 -1.46
CA MET A 146 0.03 -13.90 -0.22
C MET A 146 0.39 -15.36 0.07
N ASN A 147 1.66 -15.71 -0.12
CA ASN A 147 2.22 -17.05 0.14
C ASN A 147 3.16 -17.11 1.35
N SER A 148 3.35 -15.99 2.06
CA SER A 148 4.23 -15.84 3.22
C SER A 148 3.46 -15.53 4.50
N ARG A 149 4.16 -15.56 5.66
CA ARG A 149 3.58 -15.20 6.95
C ARG A 149 3.21 -13.72 7.01
N SER A 150 4.08 -12.86 6.49
CA SER A 150 3.78 -11.45 6.31
C SER A 150 4.05 -11.03 4.87
N LEU A 151 3.26 -10.08 4.38
CA LEU A 151 3.48 -9.43 3.09
C LEU A 151 3.16 -7.95 3.22
N PHE A 152 4.11 -7.11 2.84
CA PHE A 152 3.96 -5.66 2.82
C PHE A 152 4.02 -5.19 1.37
N SER A 153 2.92 -4.60 0.92
CA SER A 153 2.75 -4.09 -0.45
C SER A 153 2.66 -2.57 -0.46
N GLN A 154 3.31 -1.96 -1.44
CA GLN A 154 3.26 -0.51 -1.69
C GLN A 154 2.89 -0.28 -3.15
N THR A 155 1.87 0.53 -3.43
CA THR A 155 1.50 0.94 -4.78
C THR A 155 1.56 2.46 -4.89
N LEU A 156 2.26 2.98 -5.90
CA LEU A 156 2.26 4.39 -6.25
C LEU A 156 1.69 4.55 -7.66
N VAL A 157 0.67 5.38 -7.77
CA VAL A 157 0.03 5.76 -9.05
C VAL A 157 0.26 7.25 -9.27
N VAL A 158 0.83 7.60 -10.41
CA VAL A 158 0.97 8.98 -10.86
C VAL A 158 0.25 9.13 -12.19
N ALA A 159 -0.84 9.89 -12.18
CA ALA A 159 -1.64 10.21 -13.36
C ALA A 159 -1.42 11.70 -13.71
N GLU A 160 -0.75 11.95 -14.82
CA GLU A 160 -0.40 13.30 -15.27
C GLU A 160 -1.63 14.08 -15.77
N GLU A 161 -1.42 15.34 -16.14
CA GLU A 161 -2.47 16.24 -16.64
C GLU A 161 -3.33 15.59 -17.74
N SER A 162 -4.65 15.66 -17.58
CA SER A 162 -5.64 15.18 -18.57
C SER A 162 -5.51 13.69 -18.93
N SER A 163 -4.90 12.90 -18.09
CA SER A 163 -4.83 11.43 -18.23
C SER A 163 -6.03 10.74 -17.57
N SER A 164 -6.28 9.50 -18.00
CA SER A 164 -7.34 8.67 -17.42
C SER A 164 -6.86 7.23 -17.21
N VAL A 165 -7.12 6.65 -16.03
CA VAL A 165 -6.74 5.27 -15.74
C VAL A 165 -7.78 4.54 -14.89
N THR A 166 -8.08 3.30 -15.31
CA THR A 166 -8.80 2.34 -14.48
C THR A 166 -7.86 1.23 -14.02
N ILE A 167 -7.73 1.06 -12.71
CA ILE A 167 -6.87 0.07 -12.07
C ILE A 167 -7.73 -0.92 -11.30
N LEU A 168 -7.47 -2.21 -11.48
CA LEU A 168 -8.05 -3.27 -10.67
C LEU A 168 -6.97 -4.00 -9.89
N GLU A 169 -6.96 -3.80 -8.59
CA GLU A 169 -6.17 -4.56 -7.64
C GLU A 169 -6.94 -5.79 -7.15
N SER A 170 -6.29 -6.93 -7.09
CA SER A 170 -6.83 -8.16 -6.51
C SER A 170 -5.82 -8.78 -5.55
N ILE A 171 -6.25 -9.02 -4.31
CA ILE A 171 -5.41 -9.53 -3.23
C ILE A 171 -6.04 -10.83 -2.72
N THR A 172 -5.29 -11.92 -2.78
CA THR A 172 -5.77 -13.25 -2.37
C THR A 172 -4.73 -13.98 -1.52
N SER A 173 -5.19 -14.92 -0.70
CA SER A 173 -4.29 -15.90 -0.08
C SER A 173 -3.93 -16.98 -1.10
N GLY A 174 -2.66 -17.31 -1.17
CA GLY A 174 -2.16 -18.43 -1.96
C GLY A 174 -2.12 -19.74 -1.18
N ASP A 175 -1.73 -20.80 -1.87
CA ASP A 175 -1.66 -22.19 -1.35
C ASP A 175 -0.41 -22.43 -0.46
N GLY A 176 0.32 -21.39 -0.05
CA GLY A 176 1.51 -21.51 0.78
C GLY A 176 1.21 -22.21 2.11
N ASP A 177 2.00 -23.26 2.46
CA ASP A 177 1.87 -24.00 3.72
C ASP A 177 2.42 -23.17 4.90
N VAL A 178 1.71 -22.07 5.23
CA VAL A 178 2.03 -21.21 6.37
C VAL A 178 1.06 -21.52 7.50
N ASN A 179 1.58 -22.08 8.59
CA ASN A 179 0.78 -22.37 9.76
C ASN A 179 0.70 -21.16 10.70
N GLY A 180 -0.50 -20.88 11.20
CA GLY A 180 -0.76 -19.82 12.17
C GLY A 180 -1.18 -18.50 11.55
N ASP A 181 -1.25 -17.49 12.40
CA ASP A 181 -1.71 -16.15 11.99
C ASP A 181 -0.75 -15.49 11.00
N ARG A 182 -1.31 -14.72 10.07
CA ARG A 182 -0.62 -13.99 9.00
C ARG A 182 -0.86 -12.49 9.13
N TYR A 183 0.02 -11.70 8.49
CA TYR A 183 -0.14 -10.25 8.44
C TYR A 183 0.05 -9.72 7.03
N PHE A 184 -0.95 -9.00 6.53
CA PHE A 184 -0.90 -8.32 5.25
C PHE A 184 -1.01 -6.80 5.44
N SER A 185 -0.11 -6.06 4.80
CA SER A 185 -0.19 -4.60 4.74
C SER A 185 -0.20 -4.12 3.30
N ASN A 186 -1.12 -3.20 2.99
CA ASN A 186 -1.25 -2.59 1.67
C ASN A 186 -1.31 -1.07 1.78
N LEU A 187 -0.28 -0.39 1.29
CA LEU A 187 -0.27 1.05 1.16
C LEU A 187 -0.47 1.43 -0.32
N VAL A 188 -1.36 2.39 -0.58
CA VAL A 188 -1.60 2.90 -1.94
C VAL A 188 -1.57 4.42 -1.91
N GLU A 189 -0.71 5.00 -2.74
CA GLU A 189 -0.62 6.43 -2.98
C GLU A 189 -1.08 6.73 -4.40
N ILE A 190 -1.97 7.73 -4.57
CA ILE A 190 -2.41 8.19 -5.89
C ILE A 190 -2.22 9.69 -5.98
N VAL A 191 -1.50 10.12 -7.02
CA VAL A 191 -1.34 11.52 -7.38
C VAL A 191 -2.07 11.77 -8.70
N GLY A 192 -3.14 12.56 -8.65
CA GLY A 192 -3.92 12.99 -9.81
C GLY A 192 -3.58 14.42 -10.20
N GLY A 193 -2.93 14.59 -11.34
CA GLY A 193 -2.62 15.88 -11.95
C GLY A 193 -3.88 16.64 -12.41
N GLU A 194 -3.71 17.86 -12.95
CA GLU A 194 -4.83 18.69 -13.41
C GLU A 194 -5.70 17.93 -14.42
N ASN A 195 -7.03 17.88 -14.16
CA ASN A 195 -8.00 17.21 -15.02
C ASN A 195 -7.75 15.69 -15.23
N ALA A 196 -7.01 15.03 -14.35
CA ALA A 196 -6.83 13.58 -14.38
C ALA A 196 -8.06 12.85 -13.84
N ASP A 197 -8.34 11.65 -14.37
CA ASP A 197 -9.41 10.75 -13.90
C ASP A 197 -8.82 9.40 -13.51
N VAL A 198 -8.88 9.05 -12.22
CA VAL A 198 -8.35 7.79 -11.70
C VAL A 198 -9.48 6.99 -11.07
N GLN A 199 -9.73 5.77 -11.57
CA GLN A 199 -10.60 4.80 -10.94
C GLN A 199 -9.77 3.66 -10.36
N PHE A 200 -9.81 3.48 -9.04
CA PHE A 200 -9.07 2.41 -8.36
C PHE A 200 -10.05 1.43 -7.70
N GLY A 201 -10.14 0.24 -8.26
CA GLY A 201 -10.91 -0.87 -7.71
C GLY A 201 -10.01 -1.85 -6.96
N SER A 202 -10.34 -2.17 -5.70
CA SER A 202 -9.62 -3.17 -4.92
C SER A 202 -10.55 -4.28 -4.45
N LEU A 203 -10.13 -5.52 -4.71
CA LEU A 203 -10.78 -6.73 -4.23
C LEU A 203 -9.82 -7.51 -3.34
N GLN A 204 -10.05 -7.48 -2.03
CA GLN A 204 -9.34 -8.30 -1.08
C GLN A 204 -10.18 -9.52 -0.72
N ASN A 205 -9.58 -10.71 -0.82
CA ASN A 205 -10.16 -11.97 -0.37
C ASN A 205 -9.08 -12.85 0.27
N LEU A 206 -8.72 -12.52 1.50
CA LEU A 206 -7.72 -13.21 2.29
C LEU A 206 -8.35 -14.23 3.23
N ASP A 207 -7.57 -15.24 3.64
CA ASP A 207 -8.03 -16.28 4.57
C ASP A 207 -8.33 -15.76 5.99
N ASP A 208 -9.03 -16.58 6.78
CA ASP A 208 -9.51 -16.26 8.14
C ASP A 208 -8.38 -16.21 9.19
N GLU A 209 -7.13 -16.52 8.82
CA GLU A 209 -5.95 -16.39 9.67
C GLU A 209 -5.20 -15.08 9.43
N THR A 210 -5.58 -14.28 8.44
CA THR A 210 -4.85 -13.06 8.06
C THR A 210 -5.39 -11.82 8.77
N TYR A 211 -4.50 -11.08 9.42
CA TYR A 211 -4.74 -9.70 9.86
C TYR A 211 -4.34 -8.75 8.73
N THR A 212 -5.21 -7.81 8.41
CA THR A 212 -4.99 -6.87 7.31
C THR A 212 -5.02 -5.43 7.78
N TYR A 213 -3.99 -4.68 7.38
CA TYR A 213 -3.96 -3.23 7.40
C TYR A 213 -3.88 -2.69 5.97
N SER A 214 -4.79 -1.82 5.60
CA SER A 214 -4.78 -1.14 4.32
C SER A 214 -4.97 0.36 4.53
N LEU A 215 -4.08 1.16 3.97
CA LEU A 215 -4.22 2.61 3.92
C LEU A 215 -4.05 3.06 2.46
N LYS A 216 -5.08 3.68 1.93
CA LYS A 216 -5.11 4.19 0.56
C LYS A 216 -5.40 5.67 0.61
N ARG A 217 -4.51 6.45 0.02
CA ARG A 217 -4.70 7.89 -0.03
C ARG A 217 -4.39 8.45 -1.40
N GLY A 218 -5.25 9.37 -1.85
CA GLY A 218 -5.07 10.11 -3.07
C GLY A 218 -5.01 11.61 -2.82
N VAL A 219 -4.30 12.32 -3.68
CA VAL A 219 -4.31 13.78 -3.76
C VAL A 219 -4.71 14.19 -5.17
N THR A 220 -5.56 15.22 -5.28
CA THR A 220 -6.05 15.73 -6.57
C THR A 220 -5.59 17.15 -6.79
N ASP A 221 -5.25 17.47 -8.03
CA ASP A 221 -5.14 18.84 -8.52
C ASP A 221 -6.49 19.33 -9.09
N THR A 222 -6.50 20.50 -9.70
CA THR A 222 -7.68 21.19 -10.28
C THR A 222 -8.43 20.30 -11.28
N TYR A 223 -9.74 20.15 -11.09
CA TYR A 223 -10.63 19.31 -11.89
C TYR A 223 -10.29 17.82 -11.95
N ALA A 224 -9.35 17.34 -11.14
CA ALA A 224 -9.05 15.91 -11.10
C ALA A 224 -10.09 15.13 -10.30
N THR A 225 -10.26 13.86 -10.68
CA THR A 225 -11.16 12.92 -10.00
C THR A 225 -10.40 11.68 -9.56
N ILE A 226 -10.63 11.23 -8.33
CA ILE A 226 -10.16 9.91 -7.85
C ILE A 226 -11.36 9.16 -7.27
N ASP A 227 -11.74 8.07 -7.90
CA ASP A 227 -12.82 7.21 -7.48
C ASP A 227 -12.31 5.87 -6.95
N TRP A 228 -12.77 5.50 -5.74
CA TRP A 228 -12.37 4.29 -5.05
C TRP A 228 -13.52 3.29 -4.96
N ILE A 229 -13.24 2.04 -5.30
CA ILE A 229 -14.17 0.93 -5.13
C ILE A 229 -13.48 -0.16 -4.30
N GLU A 230 -13.91 -0.31 -3.05
CA GLU A 230 -13.31 -1.22 -2.08
C GLU A 230 -14.21 -2.43 -1.82
N SER A 231 -13.63 -3.63 -1.91
CA SER A 231 -14.34 -4.87 -1.60
C SER A 231 -13.46 -5.75 -0.70
N ASN A 232 -13.82 -5.85 0.58
CA ASN A 232 -13.08 -6.58 1.58
C ASN A 232 -13.85 -7.82 2.03
N PHE A 233 -13.28 -9.00 1.75
CA PHE A 233 -13.81 -10.31 2.10
C PHE A 233 -12.78 -11.11 2.89
N GLY A 234 -13.24 -11.98 3.78
CA GLY A 234 -12.36 -12.79 4.61
C GLY A 234 -11.58 -11.96 5.62
N SER A 235 -10.36 -12.39 5.90
CA SER A 235 -9.48 -11.91 6.96
C SER A 235 -10.02 -12.12 8.38
N LYS A 236 -9.13 -12.37 9.32
CA LYS A 236 -9.43 -12.44 10.75
C LYS A 236 -9.79 -11.09 11.34
N LEU A 237 -9.11 -10.05 10.85
CA LEU A 237 -9.37 -8.65 11.14
C LEU A 237 -8.91 -7.82 9.95
N THR A 238 -9.75 -6.91 9.48
CA THR A 238 -9.37 -5.92 8.47
C THR A 238 -9.55 -4.53 9.02
N ARG A 239 -8.50 -3.71 8.94
CA ARG A 239 -8.59 -2.26 9.00
C ARG A 239 -8.24 -1.69 7.64
N SER A 240 -9.20 -1.02 7.01
CA SER A 240 -9.02 -0.35 5.73
C SER A 240 -9.44 1.11 5.86
N ASP A 241 -8.50 2.00 5.64
CA ASP A 241 -8.70 3.44 5.63
C ASP A 241 -8.50 3.94 4.18
N VAL A 242 -9.47 4.68 3.63
CA VAL A 242 -9.43 5.25 2.27
C VAL A 242 -9.74 6.73 2.36
N GLU A 243 -8.86 7.56 1.82
CA GLU A 243 -8.91 9.00 1.93
C GLU A 243 -8.57 9.67 0.59
N THR A 244 -9.14 10.85 0.35
CA THR A 244 -8.73 11.70 -0.77
C THR A 244 -8.63 13.14 -0.30
N GLU A 245 -7.49 13.77 -0.53
CA GLU A 245 -7.27 15.18 -0.30
C GLU A 245 -7.59 15.96 -1.58
N LEU A 246 -8.63 16.80 -1.53
CA LEU A 246 -9.09 17.59 -2.67
C LEU A 246 -8.39 18.95 -2.65
N ASN A 247 -7.27 19.09 -3.36
CA ASN A 247 -6.44 20.29 -3.32
C ASN A 247 -6.77 21.31 -4.40
N GLY A 248 -7.33 20.88 -5.53
CA GLY A 248 -7.66 21.75 -6.65
C GLY A 248 -9.13 22.20 -6.70
N ASP A 249 -9.38 23.36 -7.33
CA ASP A 249 -10.75 23.81 -7.62
C ASP A 249 -11.47 22.81 -8.52
N GLY A 250 -12.70 22.41 -8.14
CA GLY A 250 -13.53 21.50 -8.94
C GLY A 250 -13.05 20.04 -8.93
N SER A 251 -12.09 19.68 -8.07
CA SER A 251 -11.72 18.29 -7.88
C SER A 251 -12.81 17.50 -7.15
N GLU A 252 -12.92 16.21 -7.48
CA GLU A 252 -13.97 15.34 -6.96
C GLU A 252 -13.39 13.98 -6.53
N SER A 253 -14.08 13.32 -5.61
CA SER A 253 -13.77 11.92 -5.23
C SER A 253 -15.03 11.20 -4.78
N GLN A 254 -15.14 9.93 -5.12
CA GLN A 254 -16.18 9.04 -4.62
C GLN A 254 -15.55 7.80 -3.99
N ILE A 255 -16.03 7.40 -2.81
CA ILE A 255 -15.59 6.18 -2.14
C ILE A 255 -16.79 5.26 -1.98
N VAL A 256 -16.71 4.07 -2.58
CA VAL A 256 -17.70 3.02 -2.46
C VAL A 256 -17.08 1.80 -1.83
N GLY A 257 -17.51 1.44 -0.62
CA GLY A 257 -16.98 0.31 0.13
C GLY A 257 -18.02 -0.79 0.34
N THR A 258 -17.61 -2.04 0.18
CA THR A 258 -18.36 -3.21 0.61
C THR A 258 -17.47 -4.14 1.42
N PHE A 259 -18.04 -4.78 2.43
CA PHE A 259 -17.34 -5.76 3.23
C PHE A 259 -18.26 -6.91 3.60
N PHE A 260 -17.66 -8.08 3.74
CA PHE A 260 -18.33 -9.28 4.23
C PHE A 260 -17.40 -10.00 5.21
N GLY A 261 -17.81 -10.05 6.46
CA GLY A 261 -17.12 -10.77 7.54
C GLY A 261 -18.00 -11.90 8.06
N SER A 262 -17.37 -12.98 8.50
CA SER A 262 -18.03 -14.14 9.12
C SER A 262 -18.15 -13.97 10.62
#